data_4a01ddfe8cb3a4ad86fb6bce065842c1
#
_entry.id   4a01ddfe8cb3a4ad86fb6bce065842c1
#
_cell.length_a   1.000
_cell.length_b   1.000
_cell.length_c   1.000
_cell.angle_alpha   90.00
_cell.angle_beta   90.00
_cell.angle_gamma   90.00
#
_symmetry.space_group_name_H-M   'P 1'
#
loop_
_entity.id
_entity.type
_entity.pdbx_description
1 polymer ?
#
loop_
_entity_poly.entity_id
_entity_poly.type
_entity_poly.pdbx_seq_one_letter_code
_entity_poly.pdbx_strand_id
1 'polypeptide(L)'
;MDIIWEELAGGVPETRQLVRVTLRLLTAMLVGAVVGLQRQHVGQPAGLRTYMLVAMGGTFVVLVPLEVGMSWSDLSRVIQGLITDLGFLGGGAILKGYGEHEVHGLTTAAGLWMTTAMGVAAGFGRWSTAGLGALLTWVVLALVYHLEQRHAHRQAPRAAGGA
;
A
#
# COMPACT_ATOMS: atom_id res chain seq x y z
N MET A 1 25.55 -12.69 -30.87
CA MET A 1 25.73 -12.67 -29.39
C MET A 1 25.95 -11.26 -28.87
N ASP A 2 26.41 -10.35 -29.72
CA ASP A 2 26.75 -8.97 -29.36
C ASP A 2 25.53 -8.13 -28.96
N ILE A 3 24.38 -8.30 -29.63
CA ILE A 3 23.12 -7.59 -29.30
C ILE A 3 22.64 -7.89 -27.88
N ILE A 4 22.81 -9.12 -27.41
CA ILE A 4 22.41 -9.51 -26.06
C ILE A 4 23.31 -8.83 -25.00
N TRP A 5 24.60 -8.73 -25.28
CA TRP A 5 25.54 -8.05 -24.40
C TRP A 5 25.37 -6.54 -24.42
N GLU A 6 25.08 -5.94 -25.56
CA GLU A 6 24.79 -4.50 -25.71
C GLU A 6 23.51 -4.14 -24.95
N GLU A 7 22.44 -4.97 -25.05
CA GLU A 7 21.18 -4.75 -24.33
C GLU A 7 21.34 -4.93 -22.82
N LEU A 8 22.08 -5.96 -22.40
CA LEU A 8 22.37 -6.19 -20.96
C LEU A 8 23.29 -5.13 -20.37
N ALA A 9 24.28 -4.65 -21.12
CA ALA A 9 25.21 -3.61 -20.66
C ALA A 9 24.57 -2.22 -20.71
N GLY A 10 23.73 -1.93 -21.72
CA GLY A 10 22.99 -0.68 -21.84
C GLY A 10 21.91 -0.50 -20.75
N GLY A 11 21.41 -1.60 -20.21
CA GLY A 11 20.40 -1.59 -19.13
C GLY A 11 20.99 -1.43 -17.72
N VAL A 12 22.32 -1.40 -17.54
CA VAL A 12 22.93 -1.22 -16.21
C VAL A 12 22.95 0.28 -15.87
N PRO A 13 22.12 0.75 -14.93
CA PRO A 13 22.11 2.15 -14.53
C PRO A 13 23.45 2.55 -13.91
N GLU A 14 23.81 3.84 -14.02
CA GLU A 14 24.93 4.38 -13.23
C GLU A 14 24.76 4.06 -11.74
N THR A 15 25.85 3.84 -11.01
CA THR A 15 25.82 3.49 -9.59
C THR A 15 24.94 4.44 -8.76
N ARG A 16 24.93 5.74 -9.11
CA ARG A 16 24.07 6.73 -8.44
C ARG A 16 22.58 6.50 -8.67
N GLN A 17 22.22 6.06 -9.87
CA GLN A 17 20.83 5.73 -10.20
C GLN A 17 20.38 4.47 -9.48
N LEU A 18 21.21 3.42 -9.47
CA LEU A 18 20.93 2.19 -8.71
C LEU A 18 20.70 2.47 -7.23
N VAL A 19 21.55 3.27 -6.60
CA VAL A 19 21.38 3.68 -5.19
C VAL A 19 20.05 4.42 -4.98
N ARG A 20 19.70 5.33 -5.89
CA ARG A 20 18.44 6.09 -5.81
C ARG A 20 17.22 5.17 -5.92
N VAL A 21 17.20 4.26 -6.90
CA VAL A 21 16.14 3.27 -7.12
C VAL A 21 15.98 2.40 -5.89
N THR A 22 17.09 1.82 -5.43
CA THR A 22 17.10 0.94 -4.24
C THR A 22 16.55 1.65 -3.00
N LEU A 23 16.99 2.88 -2.74
CA LEU A 23 16.50 3.65 -1.59
C LEU A 23 15.00 3.96 -1.68
N ARG A 24 14.48 4.29 -2.87
CA ARG A 24 13.05 4.54 -3.08
C ARG A 24 12.22 3.27 -2.86
N LEU A 25 12.67 2.13 -3.39
CA LEU A 25 12.01 0.85 -3.21
C LEU A 25 12.06 0.36 -1.75
N LEU A 26 13.21 0.52 -1.08
CA LEU A 26 13.32 0.21 0.35
C LEU A 26 12.38 1.09 1.19
N THR A 27 12.27 2.37 0.87
CA THR A 27 11.31 3.27 1.54
C THR A 27 9.88 2.80 1.34
N ALA A 28 9.50 2.45 0.10
CA ALA A 28 8.17 1.92 -0.20
C ALA A 28 7.90 0.62 0.57
N MET A 29 8.87 -0.28 0.58
CA MET A 29 8.78 -1.54 1.32
C MET A 29 8.58 -1.29 2.82
N LEU A 30 9.31 -0.35 3.41
CA LEU A 30 9.19 -0.01 4.83
C LEU A 30 7.84 0.61 5.17
N VAL A 31 7.33 1.58 4.39
CA VAL A 31 6.01 2.17 4.65
C VAL A 31 4.89 1.14 4.47
N GLY A 32 5.01 0.27 3.48
CA GLY A 32 4.10 -0.86 3.29
C GLY A 32 4.17 -1.85 4.46
N ALA A 33 5.37 -2.12 4.98
CA ALA A 33 5.57 -3.01 6.13
C ALA A 33 4.91 -2.47 7.41
N VAL A 34 5.04 -1.17 7.69
CA VAL A 34 4.43 -0.52 8.87
C VAL A 34 2.92 -0.75 8.90
N VAL A 35 2.25 -0.50 7.77
CA VAL A 35 0.80 -0.71 7.67
C VAL A 35 0.46 -2.20 7.65
N GLY A 36 1.20 -3.00 6.87
CA GLY A 36 0.95 -4.43 6.70
C GLY A 36 1.13 -5.23 7.99
N LEU A 37 2.09 -4.90 8.83
CA LEU A 37 2.29 -5.52 10.14
C LEU A 37 1.08 -5.29 11.05
N GLN A 38 0.58 -4.07 11.11
CA GLN A 38 -0.62 -3.76 11.90
C GLN A 38 -1.82 -4.57 11.42
N ARG A 39 -2.03 -4.67 10.09
CA ARG A 39 -3.13 -5.46 9.50
C ARG A 39 -2.99 -6.96 9.76
N GLN A 40 -1.77 -7.48 9.71
CA GLN A 40 -1.50 -8.88 10.02
C GLN A 40 -1.76 -9.21 11.49
N HIS A 41 -1.39 -8.31 12.42
CA HIS A 41 -1.63 -8.51 13.85
C HIS A 41 -3.13 -8.56 14.19
N VAL A 42 -3.97 -7.82 13.48
CA VAL A 42 -5.44 -7.86 13.64
C VAL A 42 -6.12 -8.94 12.82
N GLY A 43 -5.38 -9.87 12.21
CA GLY A 43 -5.94 -11.02 11.51
C GLY A 43 -6.62 -10.71 10.18
N GLN A 44 -6.29 -9.58 9.54
CA GLN A 44 -6.89 -9.21 8.25
C GLN A 44 -6.34 -10.03 7.08
N PRO A 45 -7.15 -10.32 6.04
CA PRO A 45 -6.73 -11.15 4.90
C PRO A 45 -5.51 -10.60 4.15
N ALA A 46 -5.46 -9.28 3.95
CA ALA A 46 -4.30 -8.60 3.40
C ALA A 46 -3.33 -8.21 4.52
N GLY A 47 -2.18 -8.83 4.58
CA GLY A 47 -1.14 -8.63 5.59
C GLY A 47 0.14 -8.04 5.03
N LEU A 48 1.25 -8.24 5.75
CA LEU A 48 2.58 -7.68 5.50
C LEU A 48 3.00 -7.76 4.02
N ARG A 49 2.96 -8.96 3.44
CA ARG A 49 3.42 -9.19 2.06
C ARG A 49 2.64 -8.36 1.04
N THR A 50 1.32 -8.33 1.17
CA THR A 50 0.43 -7.60 0.26
C THR A 50 0.71 -6.11 0.29
N TYR A 51 0.81 -5.53 1.49
CA TYR A 51 1.06 -4.10 1.66
C TYR A 51 2.44 -3.67 1.17
N MET A 52 3.49 -4.49 1.41
CA MET A 52 4.83 -4.23 0.88
C MET A 52 4.85 -4.25 -0.66
N LEU A 53 4.25 -5.27 -1.28
CA LEU A 53 4.20 -5.39 -2.74
C LEU A 53 3.39 -4.27 -3.39
N VAL A 54 2.27 -3.88 -2.79
CA VAL A 54 1.44 -2.77 -3.28
C VAL A 54 2.18 -1.43 -3.22
N ALA A 55 2.90 -1.16 -2.12
CA ALA A 55 3.74 0.04 -2.01
C ALA A 55 4.86 0.06 -3.05
N MET A 56 5.57 -1.06 -3.23
CA MET A 56 6.62 -1.19 -4.23
C MET A 56 6.06 -1.03 -5.65
N GLY A 57 4.90 -1.64 -5.96
CA GLY A 57 4.22 -1.49 -7.25
C GLY A 57 3.92 -0.03 -7.58
N GLY A 58 3.34 0.72 -6.62
CA GLY A 58 3.10 2.15 -6.78
C GLY A 58 4.38 2.95 -7.03
N THR A 59 5.50 2.55 -6.39
CA THR A 59 6.82 3.15 -6.62
C THR A 59 7.34 2.87 -8.04
N PHE A 60 7.27 1.63 -8.51
CA PHE A 60 7.73 1.25 -9.84
C PHE A 60 6.96 1.97 -10.96
N VAL A 61 5.64 2.07 -10.82
CA VAL A 61 4.78 2.74 -11.81
C VAL A 61 5.15 4.21 -12.01
N VAL A 62 5.74 4.85 -11.02
CA VAL A 62 6.22 6.25 -11.13
C VAL A 62 7.69 6.32 -11.50
N LEU A 63 8.50 5.42 -10.95
CA LEU A 63 9.95 5.48 -11.06
C LEU A 63 10.44 5.19 -12.46
N VAL A 64 9.90 4.16 -13.11
CA VAL A 64 10.30 3.77 -14.47
C VAL A 64 10.02 4.89 -15.51
N PRO A 65 8.81 5.49 -15.55
CA PRO A 65 8.57 6.64 -16.42
C PRO A 65 9.49 7.83 -16.17
N LEU A 66 9.85 8.11 -14.92
CA LEU A 66 10.78 9.17 -14.57
C LEU A 66 12.20 8.88 -15.08
N GLU A 67 12.63 7.63 -15.03
CA GLU A 67 13.96 7.22 -15.50
C GLU A 67 14.12 7.33 -17.02
N VAL A 68 13.06 7.05 -17.78
CA VAL A 68 13.06 7.21 -19.24
C VAL A 68 12.77 8.65 -19.69
N GLY A 69 12.66 9.60 -18.76
CA GLY A 69 12.46 11.01 -19.07
C GLY A 69 11.06 11.35 -19.58
N MET A 70 10.04 10.59 -19.18
CA MET A 70 8.65 10.83 -19.56
C MET A 70 8.18 12.24 -19.14
N SER A 71 7.38 12.89 -19.98
CA SER A 71 6.82 14.21 -19.67
C SER A 71 5.87 14.16 -18.45
N TRP A 72 5.73 15.28 -17.74
CA TRP A 72 4.78 15.39 -16.61
C TRP A 72 3.32 15.14 -17.03
N SER A 73 2.98 15.52 -18.25
CA SER A 73 1.67 15.27 -18.85
C SER A 73 1.39 13.77 -19.02
N ASP A 74 2.38 13.01 -19.51
CA ASP A 74 2.22 11.58 -19.74
C ASP A 74 2.29 10.81 -18.42
N LEU A 75 3.15 11.24 -17.49
CA LEU A 75 3.23 10.67 -16.16
C LEU A 75 1.90 10.82 -15.39
N SER A 76 1.18 11.93 -15.59
CA SER A 76 -0.14 12.11 -14.98
C SER A 76 -1.15 11.05 -15.46
N ARG A 77 -1.07 10.64 -16.72
CA ARG A 77 -1.92 9.57 -17.28
C ARG A 77 -1.57 8.20 -16.70
N VAL A 78 -0.27 7.93 -16.50
CA VAL A 78 0.18 6.70 -15.84
C VAL A 78 -0.37 6.62 -14.42
N ILE A 79 -0.32 7.73 -13.67
CA ILE A 79 -0.87 7.79 -12.31
C ILE A 79 -2.39 7.64 -12.32
N GLN A 80 -3.10 8.24 -13.29
CA GLN A 80 -4.53 8.03 -13.46
C GLN A 80 -4.88 6.56 -13.69
N GLY A 81 -4.12 5.87 -14.55
CA GLY A 81 -4.25 4.42 -14.76
C GLY A 81 -4.09 3.65 -13.45
N LEU A 82 -3.02 3.90 -12.71
CA LEU A 82 -2.77 3.27 -11.42
C LEU A 82 -3.93 3.47 -10.44
N ILE A 83 -4.47 4.68 -10.33
CA ILE A 83 -5.62 4.97 -9.45
C ILE A 83 -6.86 4.18 -9.88
N THR A 84 -7.09 4.04 -11.18
CA THR A 84 -8.21 3.28 -11.73
C THR A 84 -8.06 1.79 -11.44
N ASP A 85 -6.87 1.22 -11.66
CA ASP A 85 -6.57 -0.20 -11.44
C ASP A 85 -6.65 -0.58 -9.95
N LEU A 86 -6.35 0.35 -9.07
CA LEU A 86 -6.57 0.18 -7.63
C LEU A 86 -8.04 -0.04 -7.27
N GLY A 87 -8.96 0.46 -8.08
CA GLY A 87 -10.40 0.17 -7.92
C GLY A 87 -10.70 -1.31 -8.06
N PHE A 88 -10.06 -2.01 -8.99
CA PHE A 88 -10.17 -3.46 -9.15
C PHE A 88 -9.57 -4.23 -7.96
N LEU A 89 -8.38 -3.85 -7.51
CA LEU A 89 -7.73 -4.47 -6.35
C LEU A 89 -8.54 -4.23 -5.07
N GLY A 90 -9.05 -3.01 -4.87
CA GLY A 90 -9.92 -2.64 -3.76
C GLY A 90 -11.25 -3.38 -3.79
N GLY A 91 -11.88 -3.50 -4.97
CA GLY A 91 -13.10 -4.29 -5.16
C GLY A 91 -12.89 -5.76 -4.83
N GLY A 92 -11.75 -6.33 -5.22
CA GLY A 92 -11.37 -7.70 -4.87
C GLY A 92 -11.14 -7.93 -3.37
N ALA A 93 -10.80 -6.88 -2.63
CA ALA A 93 -10.64 -6.95 -1.17
C ALA A 93 -11.97 -6.84 -0.41
N ILE A 94 -13.04 -6.38 -1.06
CA ILE A 94 -14.37 -6.23 -0.48
C ILE A 94 -15.16 -7.52 -0.75
N LEU A 95 -15.38 -8.31 0.31
CA LEU A 95 -16.09 -9.57 0.23
C LEU A 95 -17.47 -9.43 0.90
N LYS A 96 -18.49 -9.94 0.24
CA LYS A 96 -19.82 -10.11 0.83
C LYS A 96 -19.96 -11.56 1.25
N GLY A 97 -20.17 -11.83 2.55
CA GLY A 97 -20.45 -13.17 3.06
C GLY A 97 -21.80 -13.69 2.56
N TYR A 98 -21.86 -14.97 2.21
CA TYR A 98 -23.14 -15.62 1.87
C TYR A 98 -24.03 -15.67 3.11
N GLY A 99 -25.15 -14.93 3.08
CA GLY A 99 -26.12 -14.91 4.17
C GLY A 99 -25.89 -13.86 5.26
N GLU A 100 -24.79 -13.12 5.25
CA GLU A 100 -24.54 -12.00 6.16
C GLU A 100 -24.91 -10.66 5.52
N HIS A 101 -25.53 -9.77 6.30
CA HIS A 101 -25.88 -8.42 5.86
C HIS A 101 -24.67 -7.45 5.95
N GLU A 102 -23.52 -7.95 6.41
CA GLU A 102 -22.32 -7.13 6.62
C GLU A 102 -21.35 -7.23 5.44
N VAL A 103 -20.85 -6.08 5.00
CA VAL A 103 -19.81 -5.94 3.98
C VAL A 103 -18.46 -5.84 4.67
N HIS A 104 -17.60 -6.83 4.46
CA HIS A 104 -16.25 -6.85 5.00
C HIS A 104 -15.21 -6.36 3.98
N GLY A 105 -14.06 -5.85 4.46
CA GLY A 105 -12.94 -5.50 3.60
C GLY A 105 -12.84 -4.04 3.17
N LEU A 106 -13.81 -3.17 3.50
CA LEU A 106 -13.76 -1.75 3.15
C LEU A 106 -12.50 -1.07 3.69
N THR A 107 -12.15 -1.29 4.95
CA THR A 107 -10.93 -0.76 5.56
C THR A 107 -9.66 -1.33 4.92
N THR A 108 -9.70 -2.60 4.50
CA THR A 108 -8.60 -3.23 3.76
C THR A 108 -8.40 -2.56 2.40
N ALA A 109 -9.48 -2.35 1.64
CA ALA A 109 -9.44 -1.65 0.35
C ALA A 109 -8.89 -0.21 0.49
N ALA A 110 -9.38 0.54 1.48
CA ALA A 110 -8.87 1.88 1.77
C ALA A 110 -7.39 1.88 2.18
N GLY A 111 -6.97 0.90 2.98
CA GLY A 111 -5.58 0.71 3.37
C GLY A 111 -4.66 0.40 2.19
N LEU A 112 -5.07 -0.45 1.26
CA LEU A 112 -4.34 -0.74 0.02
C LEU A 112 -4.19 0.51 -0.84
N TRP A 113 -5.27 1.29 -0.98
CA TRP A 113 -5.25 2.55 -1.72
C TRP A 113 -4.26 3.55 -1.13
N MET A 114 -4.31 3.79 0.19
CA MET A 114 -3.35 4.66 0.89
C MET A 114 -1.91 4.17 0.74
N THR A 115 -1.69 2.86 0.83
CA THR A 115 -0.35 2.26 0.70
C THR A 115 0.23 2.47 -0.70
N THR A 116 -0.59 2.37 -1.75
CA THR A 116 -0.15 2.71 -3.11
C THR A 116 0.21 4.19 -3.22
N ALA A 117 -0.61 5.09 -2.66
CA ALA A 117 -0.31 6.53 -2.67
C ALA A 117 1.04 6.85 -1.97
N MET A 118 1.34 6.17 -0.87
CA MET A 118 2.64 6.27 -0.20
C MET A 118 3.78 5.72 -1.07
N GLY A 119 3.54 4.62 -1.80
CA GLY A 119 4.47 4.09 -2.79
C GLY A 119 4.76 5.08 -3.92
N VAL A 120 3.73 5.74 -4.45
CA VAL A 120 3.87 6.82 -5.44
C VAL A 120 4.73 7.96 -4.87
N ALA A 121 4.48 8.41 -3.64
CA ALA A 121 5.28 9.43 -2.98
C ALA A 121 6.75 9.02 -2.82
N ALA A 122 7.01 7.76 -2.45
CA ALA A 122 8.36 7.19 -2.39
C ALA A 122 9.03 7.18 -3.77
N GLY A 123 8.30 6.83 -4.83
CA GLY A 123 8.73 6.86 -6.22
C GLY A 123 9.18 8.25 -6.67
N PHE A 124 8.52 9.31 -6.22
CA PHE A 124 8.95 10.69 -6.40
C PHE A 124 10.10 11.13 -5.49
N GLY A 125 10.57 10.27 -4.57
CA GLY A 125 11.59 10.63 -3.57
C GLY A 125 11.06 11.52 -2.44
N ARG A 126 9.74 11.58 -2.23
CA ARG A 126 9.08 12.34 -1.16
C ARG A 126 8.97 11.48 0.11
N TRP A 127 10.11 11.16 0.71
CA TRP A 127 10.28 10.26 1.85
C TRP A 127 9.50 10.71 3.08
N SER A 128 9.56 12.02 3.39
CA SER A 128 8.81 12.61 4.51
C SER A 128 7.30 12.49 4.31
N THR A 129 6.81 12.72 3.11
CA THR A 129 5.38 12.56 2.76
C THR A 129 4.94 11.11 2.86
N ALA A 130 5.74 10.17 2.34
CA ALA A 130 5.47 8.74 2.45
C ALA A 130 5.48 8.27 3.91
N GLY A 131 6.46 8.69 4.70
CA GLY A 131 6.57 8.36 6.12
C GLY A 131 5.43 8.95 6.96
N LEU A 132 5.07 10.21 6.72
CA LEU A 132 3.92 10.85 7.38
C LEU A 132 2.61 10.12 7.02
N GLY A 133 2.43 9.77 5.74
CA GLY A 133 1.29 8.98 5.29
C GLY A 133 1.19 7.64 6.02
N ALA A 134 2.32 6.92 6.16
CA ALA A 134 2.39 5.64 6.89
C ALA A 134 2.03 5.80 8.37
N LEU A 135 2.57 6.83 9.02
CA LEU A 135 2.29 7.14 10.43
C LEU A 135 0.80 7.42 10.64
N LEU A 136 0.22 8.32 9.83
CA LEU A 136 -1.20 8.69 9.96
C LEU A 136 -2.11 7.50 9.64
N THR A 137 -1.79 6.71 8.62
CA THR A 137 -2.55 5.50 8.29
C THR A 137 -2.49 4.50 9.44
N TRP A 138 -1.32 4.27 10.02
CA TRP A 138 -1.15 3.40 11.17
C TRP A 138 -1.97 3.89 12.38
N VAL A 139 -1.92 5.20 12.67
CA VAL A 139 -2.70 5.80 13.77
C VAL A 139 -4.20 5.59 13.56
N VAL A 140 -4.72 5.86 12.36
CA VAL A 140 -6.14 5.65 12.05
C VAL A 140 -6.53 4.19 12.25
N LEU A 141 -5.76 3.26 11.68
CA LEU A 141 -6.07 1.83 11.77
C LEU A 141 -5.96 1.28 13.20
N ALA A 142 -4.97 1.75 13.99
CA ALA A 142 -4.78 1.32 15.35
C ALA A 142 -5.81 1.94 16.31
N LEU A 143 -6.07 3.25 16.21
CA LEU A 143 -6.97 3.97 17.11
C LEU A 143 -8.42 3.52 16.94
N VAL A 144 -8.90 3.43 15.70
CA VAL A 144 -10.28 3.01 15.41
C VAL A 144 -10.50 1.58 15.88
N TYR A 145 -9.57 0.67 15.62
CA TYR A 145 -9.65 -0.71 16.12
C TYR A 145 -9.79 -0.79 17.65
N HIS A 146 -9.01 0.00 18.41
CA HIS A 146 -9.10 0.03 19.86
C HIS A 146 -10.43 0.63 20.37
N LEU A 147 -10.96 1.63 19.68
CA LEU A 147 -12.25 2.23 20.01
C LEU A 147 -13.41 1.25 19.76
N GLU A 148 -13.40 0.56 18.64
CA GLU A 148 -14.41 -0.45 18.30
C GLU A 148 -14.43 -1.60 19.31
N GLN A 149 -13.29 -2.12 19.71
CA GLN A 149 -13.20 -3.15 20.75
C GLN A 149 -13.77 -2.68 22.10
N ARG A 150 -13.50 -1.43 22.51
CA ARG A 150 -14.04 -0.88 23.75
C ARG A 150 -15.56 -0.75 23.72
N HIS A 151 -16.13 -0.41 22.55
CA HIS A 151 -17.60 -0.34 22.39
C HIS A 151 -18.24 -1.73 22.39
N ALA A 152 -17.65 -2.72 21.73
CA ALA A 152 -18.14 -4.10 21.73
C ALA A 152 -18.19 -4.72 23.13
N HIS A 153 -17.16 -4.49 23.97
CA HIS A 153 -17.14 -4.94 25.36
C HIS A 153 -18.19 -4.26 26.25
N ARG A 154 -18.63 -3.05 25.93
CA ARG A 154 -19.69 -2.34 26.68
C ARG A 154 -21.09 -2.80 26.31
N GLN A 155 -21.28 -3.40 25.14
CA GLN A 155 -22.58 -3.89 24.65
C GLN A 155 -22.81 -5.37 24.93
N ALA A 156 -21.82 -6.10 25.43
CA ALA A 156 -22.04 -7.48 25.90
C ALA A 156 -23.08 -7.47 27.05
N PRO A 157 -24.24 -8.14 26.88
CA PRO A 157 -25.30 -8.08 27.89
C PRO A 157 -24.80 -8.67 29.22
N ARG A 158 -25.09 -8.00 30.33
CA ARG A 158 -25.10 -8.56 31.68
C ARG A 158 -26.23 -9.61 31.76
N ALA A 159 -26.11 -10.69 31.02
CA ALA A 159 -27.03 -11.80 31.06
C ALA A 159 -26.30 -13.00 31.67
N ALA A 160 -26.24 -13.06 32.98
CA ALA A 160 -26.19 -14.27 33.81
C ALA A 160 -25.91 -13.87 35.28
N GLY A 161 -26.93 -13.36 35.91
CA GLY A 161 -26.93 -13.10 37.38
C GLY A 161 -28.35 -13.02 37.86
N GLY A 162 -29.04 -14.18 37.86
CA GLY A 162 -30.41 -14.24 38.36
C GLY A 162 -31.04 -15.60 38.14
N ALA A 163 -30.67 -16.59 38.90
CA ALA A 163 -31.49 -17.72 39.29
C ALA A 163 -30.96 -18.32 40.60
#